data_7995b6a4908f49b9d804b3e029ec4ca1
#
_entry.id   7995b6a4908f49b9d804b3e029ec4ca1
#
_cell.length_a   1.000
_cell.length_b   1.000
_cell.length_c   1.000
_cell.angle_alpha   90.00
_cell.angle_beta   90.00
_cell.angle_gamma   90.00
#
_symmetry.space_group_name_H-M   'P 1'
#
loop_
_entity.id
_entity.type
_entity.pdbx_description
1 polymer ?
#
loop_
_entity_poly.entity_id
_entity_poly.type
_entity_poly.pdbx_seq_one_letter_code
_entity_poly.pdbx_strand_id
1 'polypeptide(L)'
;KLTVQDAIDVQRQLFGEGEAAASVLCETTTAFARAMAVKATGMPIEFFKLMPRGAFKRVAGAVRRHLNVESRTENHVMHLEKPCHYKGKEYRDIDLNGVADLNTLNESEAENRMAREGFVVTENSTNYLYSCVIAAMATGIPEEFFTTLPLYELLKLKNAVNDSGFFE
;
A
#
# COMPACT_ATOMS: atom_id res chain seq x y z
N LYS A 1 -11.96 -10.12 2.93
CA LYS A 1 -10.67 -9.82 3.56
C LYS A 1 -9.91 -8.83 2.67
N LEU A 2 -9.58 -7.66 3.20
CA LEU A 2 -8.90 -6.60 2.45
C LEU A 2 -7.40 -6.92 2.29
N THR A 3 -6.88 -6.62 1.10
CA THR A 3 -5.48 -6.85 0.74
C THR A 3 -4.80 -5.55 0.29
N VAL A 4 -3.50 -5.60 0.13
CA VAL A 4 -2.72 -4.50 -0.46
C VAL A 4 -3.22 -4.16 -1.87
N GLN A 5 -3.63 -5.16 -2.67
CA GLN A 5 -4.21 -4.94 -4.00
C GLN A 5 -5.47 -4.07 -3.95
N ASP A 6 -6.33 -4.26 -2.93
CA ASP A 6 -7.52 -3.42 -2.76
C ASP A 6 -7.13 -1.94 -2.57
N ALA A 7 -6.08 -1.68 -1.80
CA ALA A 7 -5.59 -0.32 -1.60
C ALA A 7 -4.95 0.26 -2.88
N ILE A 8 -4.24 -0.55 -3.66
CA ILE A 8 -3.68 -0.13 -4.96
C ILE A 8 -4.82 0.26 -5.91
N ASP A 9 -5.85 -0.55 -6.00
CA ASP A 9 -7.01 -0.30 -6.86
C ASP A 9 -7.72 0.99 -6.46
N VAL A 10 -7.92 1.20 -5.16
CA VAL A 10 -8.51 2.43 -4.62
C VAL A 10 -7.65 3.64 -4.91
N GLN A 11 -6.35 3.57 -4.67
CA GLN A 11 -5.43 4.66 -4.96
C GLN A 11 -5.48 5.04 -6.45
N ARG A 12 -5.46 4.07 -7.35
CA ARG A 12 -5.59 4.29 -8.80
C ARG A 12 -6.91 4.97 -9.14
N GLN A 13 -8.01 4.49 -8.57
CA GLN A 13 -9.34 5.07 -8.77
C GLN A 13 -9.39 6.54 -8.35
N LEU A 14 -8.87 6.86 -7.17
CA LEU A 14 -8.88 8.23 -6.64
C LEU A 14 -8.02 9.18 -7.46
N PHE A 15 -6.88 8.72 -7.98
CA PHE A 15 -6.10 9.49 -8.95
C PHE A 15 -6.89 9.78 -10.22
N GLY A 16 -7.60 8.79 -10.76
CA GLY A 16 -8.43 8.94 -11.95
C GLY A 16 -9.62 9.87 -11.75
N GLU A 17 -10.15 9.95 -10.53
CA GLU A 17 -11.27 10.82 -10.16
C GLU A 17 -10.84 12.27 -9.84
N GLY A 18 -9.55 12.55 -9.81
CA GLY A 18 -9.01 13.88 -9.48
C GLY A 18 -9.13 14.26 -8.01
N GLU A 19 -9.15 13.28 -7.11
CA GLU A 19 -9.14 13.50 -5.66
C GLU A 19 -7.78 14.03 -5.19
N ALA A 20 -7.61 15.35 -5.25
CA ALA A 20 -6.32 16.01 -5.03
C ALA A 20 -5.68 15.67 -3.66
N ALA A 21 -6.46 15.58 -2.60
CA ALA A 21 -5.95 15.21 -1.27
C ALA A 21 -5.33 13.81 -1.25
N ALA A 22 -5.83 12.89 -2.06
CA ALA A 22 -5.32 11.51 -2.13
C ALA A 22 -3.96 11.41 -2.84
N SER A 23 -3.49 12.46 -3.50
CA SER A 23 -2.19 12.48 -4.15
C SER A 23 -1.01 12.67 -3.18
N VAL A 24 -1.29 13.03 -1.93
CA VAL A 24 -0.24 13.28 -0.91
C VAL A 24 -0.15 12.11 0.06
N LEU A 25 -1.15 11.95 0.95
CA LEU A 25 -1.22 10.84 1.90
C LEU A 25 -2.58 10.15 1.75
N CYS A 26 -2.70 9.32 0.75
CA CYS A 26 -3.95 8.68 0.32
C CYS A 26 -4.70 8.03 1.48
N GLU A 27 -4.01 7.24 2.28
CA GLU A 27 -4.57 6.48 3.41
C GLU A 27 -5.15 7.33 4.54
N THR A 28 -4.85 8.62 4.58
CA THR A 28 -5.39 9.54 5.59
C THR A 28 -6.68 10.22 5.17
N THR A 29 -7.06 10.09 3.89
CA THR A 29 -8.19 10.84 3.33
C THR A 29 -9.54 10.19 3.59
N THR A 30 -10.57 11.03 3.63
CA THR A 30 -11.97 10.58 3.70
C THR A 30 -12.35 9.79 2.44
N ALA A 31 -11.87 10.21 1.27
CA ALA A 31 -12.12 9.52 0.01
C ALA A 31 -11.58 8.08 0.03
N PHE A 32 -10.38 7.88 0.54
CA PHE A 32 -9.80 6.54 0.72
C PHE A 32 -10.65 5.69 1.68
N ALA A 33 -11.03 6.24 2.82
CA ALA A 33 -11.85 5.52 3.79
C ALA A 33 -13.20 5.09 3.20
N ARG A 34 -13.85 5.96 2.41
CA ARG A 34 -15.10 5.60 1.71
C ARG A 34 -14.89 4.46 0.72
N ALA A 35 -13.87 4.55 -0.12
CA ALA A 35 -13.60 3.55 -1.14
C ALA A 35 -13.23 2.19 -0.53
N MET A 36 -12.43 2.19 0.53
CA MET A 36 -12.12 0.96 1.26
C MET A 36 -13.34 0.36 1.96
N ALA A 37 -14.24 1.19 2.47
CA ALA A 37 -15.51 0.73 3.04
C ALA A 37 -16.40 0.06 1.98
N VAL A 38 -16.44 0.60 0.77
CA VAL A 38 -17.12 -0.05 -0.38
C VAL A 38 -16.52 -1.43 -0.67
N LYS A 39 -15.19 -1.52 -0.74
CA LYS A 39 -14.48 -2.80 -0.94
C LYS A 39 -14.79 -3.82 0.16
N ALA A 40 -14.85 -3.37 1.40
CA ALA A 40 -15.07 -4.24 2.54
C ALA A 40 -16.52 -4.74 2.66
N THR A 41 -17.49 -3.91 2.31
CA THR A 41 -18.91 -4.15 2.58
C THR A 41 -19.75 -4.49 1.34
N GLY A 42 -19.29 -4.11 0.14
CA GLY A 42 -20.08 -4.17 -1.08
C GLY A 42 -21.23 -3.16 -1.15
N MET A 43 -21.32 -2.24 -0.18
CA MET A 43 -22.33 -1.18 -0.19
C MET A 43 -22.03 -0.17 -1.30
N PRO A 44 -23.07 0.46 -1.88
CA PRO A 44 -22.87 1.54 -2.86
C PRO A 44 -22.09 2.72 -2.27
N ILE A 45 -21.27 3.38 -3.08
CA ILE A 45 -20.47 4.54 -2.64
C ILE A 45 -21.35 5.67 -2.10
N GLU A 46 -22.54 5.87 -2.66
CA GLU A 46 -23.51 6.89 -2.23
C GLU A 46 -23.94 6.71 -0.78
N PHE A 47 -24.03 5.47 -0.31
CA PHE A 47 -24.33 5.19 1.09
C PHE A 47 -23.34 5.89 2.02
N PHE A 48 -22.07 5.84 1.69
CA PHE A 48 -21.00 6.47 2.49
C PHE A 48 -20.88 7.98 2.21
N LYS A 49 -21.07 8.41 0.95
CA LYS A 49 -21.02 9.84 0.56
C LYS A 49 -22.09 10.66 1.26
N LEU A 50 -23.28 10.10 1.41
CA LEU A 50 -24.43 10.77 2.02
C LEU A 50 -24.51 10.56 3.53
N MET A 51 -23.64 9.76 4.10
CA MET A 51 -23.60 9.52 5.53
C MET A 51 -23.22 10.77 6.29
N PRO A 52 -23.92 11.09 7.40
CA PRO A 52 -23.55 12.21 8.25
C PRO A 52 -22.09 12.10 8.71
N ARG A 53 -21.38 13.21 8.72
CA ARG A 53 -19.96 13.28 9.06
C ARG A 53 -19.63 12.58 10.39
N GLY A 54 -20.47 12.77 11.42
CA GLY A 54 -20.28 12.15 12.73
C GLY A 54 -20.39 10.62 12.70
N ALA A 55 -21.32 10.08 11.92
CA ALA A 55 -21.47 8.64 11.73
C ALA A 55 -20.30 8.06 10.94
N PHE A 56 -19.83 8.78 9.92
CA PHE A 56 -18.70 8.35 9.10
C PHE A 56 -17.39 8.23 9.88
N LYS A 57 -17.20 8.98 10.97
CA LYS A 57 -16.02 8.83 11.83
C LYS A 57 -15.79 7.41 12.33
N ARG A 58 -16.87 6.65 12.57
CA ARG A 58 -16.77 5.23 12.98
C ARG A 58 -16.25 4.36 11.82
N VAL A 59 -16.72 4.63 10.61
CA VAL A 59 -16.26 3.93 9.41
C VAL A 59 -14.78 4.21 9.16
N ALA A 60 -14.39 5.49 9.16
CA ALA A 60 -12.99 5.90 8.99
C ALA A 60 -12.10 5.30 10.08
N GLY A 61 -12.56 5.27 11.33
CA GLY A 61 -11.84 4.63 12.42
C GLY A 61 -11.65 3.13 12.24
N ALA A 62 -12.65 2.43 11.70
CA ALA A 62 -12.55 1.03 11.39
C ALA A 62 -11.51 0.77 10.28
N VAL A 63 -11.51 1.56 9.21
CA VAL A 63 -10.50 1.47 8.15
C VAL A 63 -9.09 1.71 8.71
N ARG A 64 -8.91 2.74 9.53
CA ARG A 64 -7.61 3.03 10.15
C ARG A 64 -7.10 1.90 11.02
N ARG A 65 -7.97 1.24 11.78
CA ARG A 65 -7.57 0.07 12.59
C ARG A 65 -7.06 -1.08 11.75
N HIS A 66 -7.58 -1.24 10.53
CA HIS A 66 -7.07 -2.25 9.59
C HIS A 66 -5.71 -1.88 8.99
N LEU A 67 -5.34 -0.59 8.99
CA LEU A 67 -4.06 -0.11 8.49
C LEU A 67 -2.98 -0.06 9.59
N ASN A 68 -3.37 0.25 10.82
CA ASN A 68 -2.47 0.49 11.94
C ASN A 68 -2.28 -0.76 12.82
N VAL A 69 -1.63 -1.76 12.28
CA VAL A 69 -0.99 -2.78 13.11
C VAL A 69 0.41 -2.25 13.45
N GLU A 70 0.80 -2.35 14.74
CA GLU A 70 2.13 -1.91 15.18
C GLU A 70 3.21 -2.48 14.28
N SER A 71 3.90 -1.59 13.61
CA SER A 71 4.89 -1.99 12.62
C SER A 71 6.18 -2.40 13.32
N ARG A 72 6.65 -3.61 13.02
CA ARG A 72 7.98 -4.05 13.41
C ARG A 72 8.82 -4.25 12.17
N THR A 73 9.69 -3.28 11.94
CA THR A 73 10.78 -3.38 10.98
C THR A 73 12.06 -3.08 11.73
N GLU A 74 12.96 -4.02 11.79
CA GLU A 74 14.26 -3.87 12.46
C GLU A 74 15.36 -4.21 11.46
N ASN A 75 16.35 -3.33 11.34
CA ASN A 75 17.50 -3.52 10.42
C ASN A 75 17.05 -3.80 8.97
N HIS A 76 16.00 -3.11 8.50
CA HIS A 76 15.39 -3.27 7.18
C HIS A 76 14.79 -4.66 6.90
N VAL A 77 14.53 -5.44 7.96
CA VAL A 77 13.79 -6.69 7.90
C VAL A 77 12.34 -6.43 8.33
N MET A 78 11.41 -6.66 7.43
CA MET A 78 9.99 -6.50 7.69
C MET A 78 9.45 -7.79 8.30
N HIS A 79 8.95 -7.70 9.54
CA HIS A 79 8.32 -8.83 10.22
C HIS A 79 6.82 -8.83 9.93
N LEU A 80 6.34 -9.91 9.29
CA LEU A 80 4.90 -10.08 9.04
C LEU A 80 4.17 -10.36 10.35
N GLU A 81 2.98 -9.79 10.50
CA GLU A 81 2.14 -10.00 11.70
C GLU A 81 1.75 -11.47 11.84
N LYS A 82 1.45 -12.10 10.71
CA LYS A 82 1.19 -13.55 10.61
C LYS A 82 1.96 -14.12 9.43
N PRO A 83 2.43 -15.37 9.55
CA PRO A 83 3.08 -16.03 8.42
C PRO A 83 2.16 -16.03 7.18
N CYS A 84 2.74 -15.74 6.02
CA CYS A 84 2.04 -15.78 4.74
C CYS A 84 2.58 -16.92 3.88
N HIS A 85 1.67 -17.71 3.31
CA HIS A 85 2.02 -18.78 2.39
C HIS A 85 1.85 -18.31 0.95
N TYR A 86 2.87 -18.54 0.13
CA TYR A 86 2.84 -18.20 -1.29
C TYR A 86 3.62 -19.25 -2.08
N LYS A 87 2.96 -19.88 -3.05
CA LYS A 87 3.53 -20.93 -3.90
C LYS A 87 4.28 -22.01 -3.12
N GLY A 88 3.65 -22.49 -2.04
CA GLY A 88 4.20 -23.57 -1.21
C GLY A 88 5.29 -23.18 -0.23
N LYS A 89 5.66 -21.91 -0.15
CA LYS A 89 6.65 -21.39 0.78
C LYS A 89 5.98 -20.51 1.85
N GLU A 90 6.43 -20.65 3.10
CA GLU A 90 6.00 -19.81 4.21
C GLU A 90 6.98 -18.63 4.36
N TYR A 91 6.44 -17.42 4.48
CA TYR A 91 7.19 -16.20 4.73
C TYR A 91 6.78 -15.62 6.08
N ARG A 92 7.75 -15.30 6.91
CA ARG A 92 7.57 -14.62 8.22
C ARG A 92 8.28 -13.29 8.23
N ASP A 93 9.50 -13.27 7.72
CA ASP A 93 10.37 -12.11 7.68
C ASP A 93 10.79 -11.85 6.25
N ILE A 94 10.74 -10.60 5.85
CA ILE A 94 11.13 -10.16 4.51
C ILE A 94 12.34 -9.24 4.66
N ASP A 95 13.50 -9.70 4.20
CA ASP A 95 14.72 -8.91 4.21
C ASP A 95 14.71 -7.92 3.04
N LEU A 96 14.57 -6.63 3.36
CA LEU A 96 14.51 -5.54 2.38
C LEU A 96 15.86 -4.83 2.21
N ASN A 97 16.95 -5.35 2.77
CA ASN A 97 18.28 -4.73 2.63
C ASN A 97 18.73 -4.58 1.17
N GLY A 98 18.25 -5.42 0.26
CA GLY A 98 18.50 -5.30 -1.17
C GLY A 98 18.01 -4.00 -1.80
N VAL A 99 17.16 -3.22 -1.12
CA VAL A 99 16.76 -1.87 -1.60
C VAL A 99 17.99 -0.97 -1.75
N ALA A 100 18.98 -1.09 -0.90
CA ALA A 100 20.22 -0.31 -0.97
C ALA A 100 21.03 -0.58 -2.25
N ASP A 101 20.84 -1.73 -2.88
CA ASP A 101 21.57 -2.14 -4.10
C ASP A 101 20.84 -1.74 -5.39
N LEU A 102 19.62 -1.21 -5.30
CA LEU A 102 18.88 -0.76 -6.46
C LEU A 102 19.49 0.53 -7.03
N ASN A 103 19.38 0.69 -8.33
CA ASN A 103 19.95 1.82 -9.06
C ASN A 103 18.88 2.61 -9.83
N THR A 104 19.30 3.64 -10.56
CA THR A 104 18.37 4.52 -11.30
C THR A 104 17.61 3.80 -12.41
N LEU A 105 18.15 2.71 -12.95
CA LEU A 105 17.44 1.90 -13.93
C LEU A 105 16.25 1.18 -13.28
N ASN A 106 16.45 0.63 -12.08
CA ASN A 106 15.38 0.02 -11.31
C ASN A 106 14.28 1.06 -10.99
N GLU A 107 14.67 2.27 -10.61
CA GLU A 107 13.75 3.37 -10.35
C GLU A 107 12.92 3.72 -11.59
N SER A 108 13.56 3.87 -12.75
CA SER A 108 12.87 4.11 -14.03
C SER A 108 11.90 2.99 -14.40
N GLU A 109 12.28 1.75 -14.18
CA GLU A 109 11.41 0.58 -14.42
C GLU A 109 10.17 0.61 -13.51
N ALA A 110 10.35 0.96 -12.24
CA ALA A 110 9.24 1.11 -11.30
C ALA A 110 8.28 2.23 -11.72
N GLU A 111 8.81 3.38 -12.13
CA GLU A 111 8.02 4.50 -12.64
C GLU A 111 7.25 4.12 -13.90
N ASN A 112 7.89 3.44 -14.84
CA ASN A 112 7.22 2.95 -16.04
C ASN A 112 6.13 1.92 -15.72
N ARG A 113 6.37 1.07 -14.73
CA ARG A 113 5.37 0.10 -14.26
C ARG A 113 4.13 0.80 -13.71
N MET A 114 4.32 1.83 -12.89
CA MET A 114 3.22 2.63 -12.36
C MET A 114 2.45 3.37 -13.47
N ALA A 115 3.18 3.97 -14.41
CA ALA A 115 2.56 4.69 -15.53
C ALA A 115 1.70 3.76 -16.40
N ARG A 116 2.15 2.55 -16.67
CA ARG A 116 1.38 1.54 -17.41
C ARG A 116 0.10 1.13 -16.68
N GLU A 117 0.09 1.20 -15.36
CA GLU A 117 -1.10 0.89 -14.54
C GLU A 117 -2.02 2.10 -14.35
N GLY A 118 -1.74 3.21 -15.01
CA GLY A 118 -2.60 4.40 -14.99
C GLY A 118 -2.33 5.38 -13.86
N PHE A 119 -1.21 5.26 -13.15
CA PHE A 119 -0.82 6.25 -12.15
C PHE A 119 -0.12 7.45 -12.78
N VAL A 120 -0.38 8.64 -12.22
CA VAL A 120 0.44 9.81 -12.46
C VAL A 120 1.55 9.82 -11.40
N VAL A 121 2.79 9.72 -11.84
CA VAL A 121 3.94 9.63 -10.95
C VAL A 121 4.37 11.03 -10.54
N THR A 122 4.01 11.43 -9.33
CA THR A 122 4.43 12.71 -8.73
C THR A 122 5.35 12.51 -7.54
N GLU A 123 4.99 11.59 -6.66
CA GLU A 123 5.75 11.24 -5.46
C GLU A 123 5.73 9.73 -5.27
N ASN A 124 6.83 9.07 -5.62
CA ASN A 124 6.93 7.60 -5.63
C ASN A 124 6.68 6.99 -4.25
N SER A 125 7.22 7.63 -3.20
CA SER A 125 7.15 7.10 -1.82
C SER A 125 5.73 6.96 -1.28
N THR A 126 4.76 7.65 -1.85
CA THR A 126 3.35 7.59 -1.44
C THR A 126 2.53 6.57 -2.22
N ASN A 127 3.09 5.99 -3.27
CA ASN A 127 2.40 5.05 -4.15
C ASN A 127 2.52 3.61 -3.62
N TYR A 128 1.38 2.93 -3.47
CA TYR A 128 1.34 1.57 -2.92
C TYR A 128 1.89 0.53 -3.89
N LEU A 129 1.61 0.68 -5.17
CA LEU A 129 2.17 -0.23 -6.19
C LEU A 129 3.68 -0.08 -6.28
N TYR A 130 4.20 1.14 -6.23
CA TYR A 130 5.64 1.39 -6.17
C TYR A 130 6.32 0.61 -5.05
N SER A 131 5.75 0.64 -3.85
CA SER A 131 6.29 -0.10 -2.71
C SER A 131 6.38 -1.61 -2.98
N CYS A 132 5.37 -2.19 -3.61
CA CYS A 132 5.37 -3.60 -3.99
C CYS A 132 6.42 -3.91 -5.07
N VAL A 133 6.55 -3.05 -6.07
CA VAL A 133 7.52 -3.21 -7.16
C VAL A 133 8.96 -3.14 -6.63
N ILE A 134 9.26 -2.13 -5.80
CA ILE A 134 10.59 -1.99 -5.20
C ILE A 134 10.91 -3.19 -4.29
N ALA A 135 9.97 -3.63 -3.47
CA ALA A 135 10.16 -4.82 -2.64
C ALA A 135 10.45 -6.07 -3.47
N ALA A 136 9.74 -6.25 -4.58
CA ALA A 136 9.97 -7.37 -5.48
C ALA A 136 11.36 -7.31 -6.13
N MET A 137 11.80 -6.14 -6.58
CA MET A 137 13.14 -5.96 -7.15
C MET A 137 14.23 -6.23 -6.12
N ALA A 138 14.05 -5.77 -4.89
CA ALA A 138 15.04 -5.91 -3.82
C ALA A 138 15.18 -7.35 -3.31
N THR A 139 14.11 -8.12 -3.32
CA THR A 139 14.05 -9.45 -2.69
C THR A 139 14.08 -10.61 -3.67
N GLY A 140 13.74 -10.37 -4.94
CA GLY A 140 13.50 -11.42 -5.93
C GLY A 140 12.17 -12.18 -5.70
N ILE A 141 11.39 -11.82 -4.71
CA ILE A 141 10.05 -12.38 -4.49
C ILE A 141 9.09 -11.72 -5.49
N PRO A 142 8.21 -12.48 -6.16
CA PRO A 142 7.28 -11.91 -7.14
C PRO A 142 6.42 -10.78 -6.56
N GLU A 143 6.17 -9.74 -7.36
CA GLU A 143 5.32 -8.60 -7.02
C GLU A 143 3.95 -9.04 -6.45
N GLU A 144 3.38 -10.08 -7.03
CA GLU A 144 2.10 -10.65 -6.61
C GLU A 144 2.07 -11.08 -5.13
N PHE A 145 3.19 -11.54 -4.59
CA PHE A 145 3.27 -11.85 -3.16
C PHE A 145 2.94 -10.60 -2.33
N PHE A 146 3.53 -9.47 -2.66
CA PHE A 146 3.34 -8.22 -1.93
C PHE A 146 1.93 -7.65 -2.12
N THR A 147 1.37 -7.75 -3.31
CA THR A 147 0.01 -7.24 -3.58
C THR A 147 -1.07 -8.09 -2.91
N THR A 148 -0.80 -9.36 -2.64
CA THR A 148 -1.74 -10.26 -1.95
C THR A 148 -1.62 -10.26 -0.43
N LEU A 149 -0.64 -9.55 0.12
CA LEU A 149 -0.53 -9.38 1.57
C LEU A 149 -1.80 -8.76 2.15
N PRO A 150 -2.14 -9.10 3.40
CA PRO A 150 -3.24 -8.41 4.10
C PRO A 150 -3.02 -6.91 4.15
N LEU A 151 -4.11 -6.14 4.11
CA LEU A 151 -4.07 -4.68 4.12
C LEU A 151 -3.24 -4.12 5.29
N TYR A 152 -3.28 -4.78 6.45
CA TYR A 152 -2.54 -4.32 7.63
C TYR A 152 -1.01 -4.39 7.46
N GLU A 153 -0.49 -5.02 6.40
CA GLU A 153 0.95 -5.02 6.09
C GLU A 153 1.36 -3.85 5.16
N LEU A 154 0.40 -3.12 4.59
CA LEU A 154 0.66 -2.09 3.58
C LEU A 154 1.58 -0.97 4.07
N LEU A 155 1.24 -0.34 5.19
CA LEU A 155 2.01 0.83 5.68
C LEU A 155 3.38 0.40 6.18
N LYS A 156 3.49 -0.78 6.75
CA LYS A 156 4.78 -1.37 7.14
C LYS A 156 5.68 -1.53 5.91
N LEU A 157 5.16 -2.11 4.83
CA LEU A 157 5.88 -2.26 3.56
C LEU A 157 6.28 -0.91 2.98
N LYS A 158 5.33 0.01 2.87
CA LYS A 158 5.58 1.36 2.34
C LYS A 158 6.67 2.08 3.10
N ASN A 159 6.63 2.06 4.42
CA ASN A 159 7.62 2.72 5.25
C ASN A 159 8.97 2.02 5.19
N ALA A 160 9.01 0.70 5.13
CA ALA A 160 10.23 -0.07 5.09
C ALA A 160 11.04 0.16 3.79
N VAL A 161 10.39 0.19 2.62
CA VAL A 161 11.09 0.40 1.34
C VAL A 161 11.50 1.84 1.11
N ASN A 162 10.88 2.80 1.80
CA ASN A 162 11.18 4.23 1.72
C ASN A 162 12.00 4.75 2.90
N ASP A 163 12.59 3.87 3.69
CA ASP A 163 13.40 4.25 4.84
C ASP A 163 14.60 5.10 4.39
N SER A 164 14.78 6.25 5.03
CA SER A 164 15.89 7.18 4.73
C SER A 164 17.26 6.53 4.90
N GLY A 165 17.39 5.54 5.77
CA GLY A 165 18.64 4.80 5.99
C GLY A 165 19.19 4.11 4.74
N PHE A 166 18.38 3.92 3.69
CA PHE A 166 18.86 3.41 2.39
C PHE A 166 19.58 4.47 1.54
N PHE A 167 19.46 5.74 1.89
CA PHE A 167 19.93 6.87 1.08
C PHE A 167 21.04 7.69 1.77
N GLU A 168 21.57 7.22 2.90
CA GLU A 168 22.66 7.86 3.66
C GLU A 168 24.04 7.38 3.23
#